data_6686c0a1dac4d107ca1a502c8b93424d
#
_entry.id   6686c0a1dac4d107ca1a502c8b93424d
#
_cell.length_a   1.000
_cell.length_b   1.000
_cell.length_c   1.000
_cell.angle_alpha   90.00
_cell.angle_beta   90.00
_cell.angle_gamma   90.00
#
_symmetry.space_group_name_H-M   'P 1'
#
loop_
_entity.id
_entity.type
_entity.pdbx_description
1 polymer ?
#
loop_
_entity_poly.entity_id
_entity_poly.type
_entity_poly.pdbx_seq_one_letter_code
_entity_poly.pdbx_strand_id
1 'polypeptide(L)'
;MNTKYGLVCVSKILQEEDQDNSFVGISRKAYTDLSSQQGDEAALNKLKEEILHNLKLTVKIIDFCRDSGIDHYRLNTSIFGLLADPSFGISFQDLPDKDELMSVIREIGRTSITKGVSLSIQPDKFCKLIDDDEDVVEKSIKEIDFKSQAAFDAYNKKHKMRKTT
;
A
#
# COMPACT_ATOMS: atom_id res chain seq x y z
N MET A 1 -0.30 28.28 -17.93
CA MET A 1 0.08 27.38 -16.81
C MET A 1 -0.79 26.13 -16.90
N ASN A 2 -0.20 24.94 -17.02
CA ASN A 2 -0.98 23.70 -16.93
C ASN A 2 -1.18 23.36 -15.44
N THR A 3 -2.41 23.48 -14.96
CA THR A 3 -2.77 23.06 -13.60
C THR A 3 -2.76 21.55 -13.54
N LYS A 4 -2.05 20.98 -12.58
CA LYS A 4 -2.04 19.54 -12.30
C LYS A 4 -2.99 19.24 -11.15
N TYR A 5 -3.75 18.16 -11.30
CA TYR A 5 -4.69 17.71 -10.28
C TYR A 5 -4.17 16.45 -9.60
N GLY A 6 -4.47 16.30 -8.30
CA GLY A 6 -4.10 15.14 -7.50
C GLY A 6 -5.30 14.54 -6.78
N LEU A 7 -5.37 13.21 -6.73
CA LEU A 7 -6.30 12.45 -5.90
C LEU A 7 -5.59 11.97 -4.63
N VAL A 8 -6.32 11.99 -3.53
CA VAL A 8 -5.83 11.52 -2.23
C VAL A 8 -6.72 10.39 -1.72
N CYS A 9 -6.12 9.27 -1.37
CA CYS A 9 -6.73 8.12 -0.72
C CYS A 9 -7.76 7.39 -1.58
N VAL A 10 -9.00 7.86 -1.70
CA VAL A 10 -10.11 7.11 -2.29
C VAL A 10 -10.93 7.98 -3.24
N SER A 11 -11.40 7.41 -4.35
CA SER A 11 -12.39 8.04 -5.21
C SER A 11 -13.80 7.65 -4.76
N LYS A 12 -14.62 8.63 -4.39
CA LYS A 12 -16.04 8.40 -4.08
C LYS A 12 -16.82 7.90 -5.30
N ILE A 13 -16.45 8.36 -6.49
CA ILE A 13 -17.08 7.90 -7.74
C ILE A 13 -16.89 6.40 -7.92
N LEU A 14 -15.66 5.90 -7.74
CA LEU A 14 -15.41 4.46 -7.83
C LEU A 14 -16.15 3.66 -6.76
N GLN A 15 -16.33 4.21 -5.55
CA GLN A 15 -17.07 3.56 -4.48
C GLN A 15 -18.57 3.50 -4.75
N GLU A 16 -19.13 4.52 -5.42
CA GLU A 16 -20.55 4.56 -5.83
C GLU A 16 -20.84 3.59 -6.97
N GLU A 17 -19.86 3.33 -7.85
CA GLU A 17 -19.96 2.34 -8.93
C GLU A 17 -19.97 0.90 -8.40
N ASP A 18 -19.19 0.61 -7.37
CA ASP A 18 -19.03 -0.72 -6.79
C ASP A 18 -18.56 -0.61 -5.33
N GLN A 19 -19.29 -1.23 -4.40
CA GLN A 19 -18.92 -1.25 -2.98
C GLN A 19 -17.58 -1.92 -2.70
N ASP A 20 -17.16 -2.86 -3.57
CA ASP A 20 -15.87 -3.51 -3.48
C ASP A 20 -14.69 -2.56 -3.80
N ASN A 21 -14.95 -1.36 -4.33
CA ASN A 21 -13.97 -0.30 -4.52
C ASN A 21 -13.63 0.46 -3.22
N SER A 22 -13.57 -0.25 -2.11
CA SER A 22 -13.19 0.29 -0.81
C SER A 22 -11.96 -0.43 -0.26
N PHE A 23 -11.06 0.33 0.39
CA PHE A 23 -9.96 -0.29 1.11
C PHE A 23 -10.48 -1.06 2.32
N VAL A 24 -9.95 -2.26 2.52
CA VAL A 24 -10.31 -3.16 3.62
C VAL A 24 -9.13 -3.33 4.58
N GLY A 25 -9.40 -3.74 5.80
CA GLY A 25 -8.34 -4.01 6.78
C GLY A 25 -8.86 -4.69 8.03
N ILE A 26 -8.12 -5.69 8.49
CA ILE A 26 -8.38 -6.37 9.75
C ILE A 26 -7.78 -5.58 10.92
N SER A 27 -8.55 -5.44 12.00
CA SER A 27 -8.01 -4.86 13.23
C SER A 27 -7.09 -5.84 13.96
N ARG A 28 -6.20 -5.34 14.83
CA ARG A 28 -5.35 -6.20 15.68
C ARG A 28 -6.17 -7.23 16.46
N LYS A 29 -7.27 -6.79 17.08
CA LYS A 29 -8.15 -7.68 17.84
C LYS A 29 -8.72 -8.78 16.95
N ALA A 30 -9.30 -8.41 15.80
CA ALA A 30 -9.89 -9.39 14.88
C ALA A 30 -8.85 -10.38 14.33
N TYR A 31 -7.62 -9.93 14.07
CA TYR A 31 -6.50 -10.81 13.70
C TYR A 31 -6.18 -11.80 14.82
N THR A 32 -6.01 -11.31 16.06
CA THR A 32 -5.68 -12.17 17.22
C THR A 32 -6.81 -13.16 17.50
N ASP A 33 -8.07 -12.73 17.42
CA ASP A 33 -9.23 -13.61 17.60
C ASP A 33 -9.26 -14.70 16.52
N LEU A 34 -8.99 -14.36 15.26
CA LEU A 34 -8.94 -15.31 14.15
C LEU A 34 -7.78 -16.31 14.32
N SER A 35 -6.59 -15.84 14.67
CA SER A 35 -5.42 -16.68 14.95
C SER A 35 -5.71 -17.67 16.08
N SER A 36 -6.35 -17.21 17.16
CA SER A 36 -6.71 -18.06 18.31
C SER A 36 -7.77 -19.11 17.98
N GLN A 37 -8.69 -18.82 17.05
CA GLN A 37 -9.80 -19.72 16.70
C GLN A 37 -9.46 -20.68 15.56
N GLN A 38 -8.69 -20.24 14.57
CA GLN A 38 -8.44 -20.97 13.32
C GLN A 38 -6.95 -21.19 13.02
N GLY A 39 -6.07 -20.68 13.88
CA GLY A 39 -4.62 -20.77 13.73
C GLY A 39 -4.00 -19.58 12.99
N ASP A 40 -2.69 -19.42 13.16
CA ASP A 40 -1.91 -18.31 12.62
C ASP A 40 -1.93 -18.28 11.08
N GLU A 41 -1.92 -19.45 10.45
CA GLU A 41 -1.96 -19.56 8.99
C GLU A 41 -3.25 -18.95 8.41
N ALA A 42 -4.40 -19.21 9.04
CA ALA A 42 -5.68 -18.63 8.61
C ALA A 42 -5.69 -17.10 8.75
N ALA A 43 -5.11 -16.59 9.85
CA ALA A 43 -5.01 -15.15 10.10
C ALA A 43 -4.04 -14.47 9.11
N LEU A 44 -2.91 -15.08 8.78
CA LEU A 44 -1.96 -14.59 7.78
C LEU A 44 -2.55 -14.61 6.38
N ASN A 45 -3.28 -15.67 6.01
CA ASN A 45 -3.98 -15.73 4.73
C ASN A 45 -5.02 -14.61 4.60
N LYS A 46 -5.81 -14.36 5.66
CA LYS A 46 -6.79 -13.27 5.67
C LYS A 46 -6.12 -11.92 5.49
N LEU A 47 -5.03 -11.66 6.21
CA LEU A 47 -4.25 -10.42 6.08
C LEU A 47 -3.70 -10.26 4.66
N LYS A 48 -3.15 -11.34 4.06
CA LYS A 48 -2.66 -11.34 2.68
C LYS A 48 -3.77 -11.01 1.68
N GLU A 49 -4.95 -11.62 1.81
CA GLU A 49 -6.09 -11.36 0.92
C GLU A 49 -6.54 -9.89 0.95
N GLU A 50 -6.59 -9.28 2.13
CA GLU A 50 -6.96 -7.87 2.28
C GLU A 50 -5.92 -6.94 1.65
N ILE A 51 -4.63 -7.22 1.88
CA ILE A 51 -3.55 -6.46 1.23
C ILE A 51 -3.62 -6.60 -0.29
N LEU A 52 -3.85 -7.81 -0.79
CA LEU A 52 -3.96 -8.07 -2.22
C LEU A 52 -5.13 -7.31 -2.84
N HIS A 53 -6.29 -7.29 -2.17
CA HIS A 53 -7.45 -6.50 -2.57
C HIS A 53 -7.09 -5.01 -2.65
N ASN A 54 -6.45 -4.46 -1.62
CA ASN A 54 -6.05 -3.05 -1.56
C ASN A 54 -5.04 -2.68 -2.66
N LEU A 55 -4.10 -3.57 -2.96
CA LEU A 55 -3.14 -3.37 -4.05
C LEU A 55 -3.82 -3.37 -5.42
N LYS A 56 -4.75 -4.31 -5.68
CA LYS A 56 -5.53 -4.37 -6.91
C LYS A 56 -6.42 -3.13 -7.08
N LEU A 57 -7.07 -2.69 -6.00
CA LEU A 57 -7.84 -1.44 -6.00
C LEU A 57 -6.95 -0.23 -6.32
N THR A 58 -5.71 -0.21 -5.83
CA THR A 58 -4.75 0.86 -6.13
C THR A 58 -4.46 0.95 -7.63
N VAL A 59 -4.29 -0.18 -8.33
CA VAL A 59 -4.15 -0.21 -9.81
C VAL A 59 -5.38 0.41 -10.47
N LYS A 60 -6.58 0.01 -10.05
CA LYS A 60 -7.85 0.54 -10.57
C LYS A 60 -7.98 2.06 -10.36
N ILE A 61 -7.54 2.57 -9.19
CA ILE A 61 -7.55 4.01 -8.92
C ILE A 61 -6.58 4.77 -9.84
N ILE A 62 -5.42 4.20 -10.17
CA ILE A 62 -4.47 4.83 -11.10
C ILE A 62 -5.08 4.93 -12.51
N ASP A 63 -5.77 3.89 -12.99
CA ASP A 63 -6.49 3.92 -14.25
C ASP A 63 -7.58 5.00 -14.23
N PHE A 64 -8.38 5.05 -13.17
CA PHE A 64 -9.39 6.10 -12.97
C PHE A 64 -8.79 7.51 -12.97
N CYS A 65 -7.64 7.71 -12.30
CA CYS A 65 -6.95 9.00 -12.31
C CYS A 65 -6.61 9.43 -13.73
N ARG A 66 -6.07 8.52 -14.55
CA ARG A 66 -5.73 8.82 -15.94
C ARG A 66 -6.95 9.18 -16.75
N ASP A 67 -8.03 8.40 -16.64
CA ASP A 67 -9.25 8.60 -17.41
C ASP A 67 -9.98 9.90 -17.01
N SER A 68 -9.81 10.33 -15.76
CA SER A 68 -10.35 11.57 -15.20
C SER A 68 -9.43 12.79 -15.33
N GLY A 69 -8.29 12.68 -16.02
CA GLY A 69 -7.35 13.79 -16.19
C GLY A 69 -6.60 14.18 -14.89
N ILE A 70 -6.43 13.24 -13.98
CA ILE A 70 -5.72 13.43 -12.70
C ILE A 70 -4.27 12.97 -12.89
N ASP A 71 -3.30 13.85 -12.62
CA ASP A 71 -1.88 13.65 -12.90
C ASP A 71 -1.12 13.02 -11.72
N HIS A 72 -1.72 13.02 -10.53
CA HIS A 72 -1.05 12.58 -9.30
C HIS A 72 -2.00 11.80 -8.40
N TYR A 73 -1.50 10.68 -7.85
CA TYR A 73 -2.22 9.91 -6.83
C TYR A 73 -1.38 9.75 -5.57
N ARG A 74 -1.92 10.17 -4.43
CA ARG A 74 -1.34 9.90 -3.13
C ARG A 74 -1.95 8.61 -2.57
N LEU A 75 -1.10 7.58 -2.47
CA LEU A 75 -1.48 6.25 -2.00
C LEU A 75 -2.13 6.30 -0.61
N ASN A 76 -3.11 5.43 -0.40
CA ASN A 76 -3.73 5.27 0.91
C ASN A 76 -2.72 4.69 1.92
N THR A 77 -2.69 5.23 3.12
CA THR A 77 -1.80 4.75 4.20
C THR A 77 -2.15 3.35 4.67
N SER A 78 -3.42 2.93 4.50
CA SER A 78 -3.94 1.63 4.95
C SER A 78 -3.71 0.48 3.95
N ILE A 79 -2.99 0.73 2.85
CA ILE A 79 -2.79 -0.26 1.76
C ILE A 79 -2.25 -1.59 2.27
N PHE A 80 -1.32 -1.54 3.23
CA PHE A 80 -0.64 -2.70 3.80
C PHE A 80 -1.23 -3.20 5.13
N GLY A 81 -2.31 -2.58 5.61
CA GLY A 81 -2.96 -2.97 6.86
C GLY A 81 -1.99 -3.09 8.04
N LEU A 82 -2.06 -4.19 8.78
CA LEU A 82 -1.22 -4.44 9.96
C LEU A 82 0.28 -4.56 9.68
N LEU A 83 0.70 -4.83 8.44
CA LEU A 83 2.12 -4.85 8.09
C LEU A 83 2.79 -3.47 8.23
N ALA A 84 2.02 -2.40 8.08
CA ALA A 84 2.52 -1.05 8.26
C ALA A 84 2.68 -0.66 9.73
N ASP A 85 2.29 -1.54 10.66
CA ASP A 85 2.38 -1.34 12.10
C ASP A 85 3.60 -2.08 12.68
N PRO A 86 4.73 -1.39 12.91
CA PRO A 86 5.96 -2.02 13.38
C PRO A 86 5.83 -2.69 14.75
N SER A 87 4.83 -2.28 15.56
CA SER A 87 4.61 -2.82 16.89
C SER A 87 3.79 -4.12 16.89
N PHE A 88 3.26 -4.51 15.72
CA PHE A 88 2.49 -5.74 15.60
C PHE A 88 3.36 -6.99 15.39
N GLY A 89 4.57 -6.81 14.84
CA GLY A 89 5.58 -7.85 14.74
C GLY A 89 5.42 -8.81 13.56
N ILE A 90 4.46 -8.60 12.67
CA ILE A 90 4.31 -9.35 11.41
C ILE A 90 5.06 -8.59 10.31
N SER A 91 5.85 -9.32 9.55
CA SER A 91 6.59 -8.82 8.41
C SER A 91 6.03 -9.33 7.08
N PHE A 92 6.45 -8.72 5.98
CA PHE A 92 6.13 -9.18 4.63
C PHE A 92 6.61 -10.63 4.36
N GLN A 93 7.66 -11.05 5.05
CA GLN A 93 8.24 -12.40 4.90
C GLN A 93 7.38 -13.49 5.53
N ASP A 94 6.52 -13.13 6.47
CA ASP A 94 5.63 -14.07 7.16
C ASP A 94 4.36 -14.37 6.36
N LEU A 95 4.08 -13.55 5.32
CA LEU A 95 2.89 -13.73 4.49
C LEU A 95 3.05 -14.91 3.51
N PRO A 96 2.00 -15.74 3.34
CA PRO A 96 1.97 -16.76 2.31
C PRO A 96 1.92 -16.12 0.91
N ASP A 97 2.46 -16.81 -0.10
CA ASP A 97 2.41 -16.40 -1.53
C ASP A 97 2.78 -14.93 -1.78
N LYS A 98 3.80 -14.45 -1.06
CA LYS A 98 4.30 -13.07 -1.17
C LYS A 98 4.68 -12.65 -2.60
N ASP A 99 4.97 -13.61 -3.48
CA ASP A 99 5.31 -13.34 -4.88
C ASP A 99 4.11 -12.76 -5.66
N GLU A 100 2.88 -13.16 -5.30
CA GLU A 100 1.67 -12.57 -5.85
C GLU A 100 1.54 -11.08 -5.45
N LEU A 101 1.72 -10.77 -4.17
CA LEU A 101 1.71 -9.39 -3.69
C LEU A 101 2.79 -8.54 -4.37
N MET A 102 4.01 -9.07 -4.47
CA MET A 102 5.11 -8.40 -5.17
C MET A 102 4.83 -8.18 -6.66
N SER A 103 4.10 -9.09 -7.29
CA SER A 103 3.67 -8.92 -8.69
C SER A 103 2.75 -7.73 -8.84
N VAL A 104 1.76 -7.57 -7.96
CA VAL A 104 0.80 -6.45 -8.01
C VAL A 104 1.48 -5.12 -7.61
N ILE A 105 2.39 -5.11 -6.63
CA ILE A 105 3.20 -3.91 -6.31
C ILE A 105 3.98 -3.43 -7.54
N ARG A 106 4.59 -4.34 -8.29
CA ARG A 106 5.27 -4.00 -9.55
C ARG A 106 4.30 -3.53 -10.63
N GLU A 107 3.08 -4.06 -10.65
CA GLU A 107 2.03 -3.61 -11.57
C GLU A 107 1.61 -2.17 -11.27
N ILE A 108 1.45 -1.80 -10.01
CA ILE A 108 1.20 -0.41 -9.59
C ILE A 108 2.25 0.53 -10.18
N GLY A 109 3.54 0.20 -10.02
CA GLY A 109 4.63 1.01 -10.58
C GLY A 109 4.58 1.10 -12.11
N ARG A 110 4.31 -0.02 -12.80
CA ARG A 110 4.20 -0.04 -14.26
C ARG A 110 3.01 0.77 -14.78
N THR A 111 1.84 0.58 -14.16
CA THR A 111 0.61 1.29 -14.52
C THR A 111 0.78 2.80 -14.32
N SER A 112 1.31 3.22 -13.19
CA SER A 112 1.63 4.62 -12.91
C SER A 112 2.48 5.26 -14.03
N ILE A 113 3.54 4.58 -14.43
CA ILE A 113 4.43 5.07 -15.49
C ILE A 113 3.74 5.10 -16.85
N THR A 114 3.05 4.02 -17.22
CA THR A 114 2.38 3.89 -18.53
C THR A 114 1.25 4.89 -18.69
N LYS A 115 0.52 5.12 -17.60
CA LYS A 115 -0.62 6.06 -17.57
C LYS A 115 -0.18 7.53 -17.35
N GLY A 116 1.07 7.76 -16.94
CA GLY A 116 1.60 9.10 -16.67
C GLY A 116 1.04 9.72 -15.38
N VAL A 117 0.58 8.88 -14.43
CA VAL A 117 0.10 9.31 -13.11
C VAL A 117 1.25 9.17 -12.11
N SER A 118 1.71 10.27 -11.53
CA SER A 118 2.75 10.24 -10.51
C SER A 118 2.20 9.75 -9.18
N LEU A 119 3.00 9.01 -8.43
CA LEU A 119 2.62 8.46 -7.13
C LEU A 119 3.38 9.13 -5.99
N SER A 120 2.74 9.31 -4.86
CA SER A 120 3.39 9.60 -3.58
C SER A 120 2.82 8.71 -2.48
N ILE A 121 3.61 8.50 -1.44
CA ILE A 121 3.19 7.82 -0.23
C ILE A 121 3.41 8.77 0.95
N GLN A 122 2.51 8.75 1.92
CA GLN A 122 2.62 9.55 3.12
C GLN A 122 2.79 8.62 4.32
N PRO A 123 3.71 8.92 5.23
CA PRO A 123 3.75 8.28 6.55
C PRO A 123 2.42 8.51 7.29
N ASP A 124 2.12 7.66 8.27
CA ASP A 124 0.96 7.86 9.13
C ASP A 124 1.04 9.21 9.85
N LYS A 125 -0.11 9.79 10.18
CA LYS A 125 -0.20 11.07 10.90
C LYS A 125 0.42 11.06 12.30
N PHE A 126 0.64 9.87 12.86
CA PHE A 126 1.31 9.69 14.15
C PHE A 126 2.82 9.43 14.02
N CYS A 127 3.34 9.37 12.79
CA CYS A 127 4.76 9.21 12.52
C CYS A 127 5.50 10.51 12.91
N LYS A 128 6.40 10.41 13.88
CA LYS A 128 7.19 11.54 14.40
C LYS A 128 8.67 11.19 14.37
N LEU A 129 9.45 11.97 13.64
CA LEU A 129 10.92 11.82 13.58
C LEU A 129 11.64 12.62 14.68
N ILE A 130 10.91 13.48 15.39
CA ILE A 130 11.38 14.25 16.53
C ILE A 130 10.35 14.10 17.62
N ASP A 131 10.70 13.37 18.68
CA ASP A 131 9.91 13.19 19.89
C ASP A 131 10.85 12.91 21.06
N ASP A 132 10.44 13.22 22.29
CA ASP A 132 11.23 12.96 23.51
C ASP A 132 11.24 11.46 23.86
N ASP A 133 10.30 10.68 23.30
CA ASP A 133 10.22 9.23 23.43
C ASP A 133 10.95 8.55 22.25
N GLU A 134 12.11 7.95 22.52
CA GLU A 134 12.94 7.27 21.53
C GLU A 134 12.18 6.09 20.86
N ASP A 135 11.27 5.40 21.57
CA ASP A 135 10.47 4.32 21.02
C ASP A 135 9.50 4.84 19.94
N VAL A 136 8.98 6.04 20.08
CA VAL A 136 8.12 6.71 19.08
C VAL A 136 8.91 7.02 17.82
N VAL A 137 10.12 7.53 17.98
CA VAL A 137 11.02 7.83 16.86
C VAL A 137 11.43 6.56 16.13
N GLU A 138 11.82 5.52 16.84
CA GLU A 138 12.24 4.23 16.22
C GLU A 138 11.09 3.57 15.45
N LYS A 139 9.88 3.55 15.99
CA LYS A 139 8.68 3.05 15.29
C LYS A 139 8.39 3.86 14.03
N SER A 140 8.54 5.18 14.10
CA SER A 140 8.32 6.07 12.95
C SER A 140 9.33 5.82 11.83
N ILE A 141 10.60 5.59 12.17
CA ILE A 141 11.64 5.24 11.21
C ILE A 141 11.30 3.91 10.52
N LYS A 142 10.95 2.87 11.28
CA LYS A 142 10.57 1.56 10.74
C LYS A 142 9.38 1.63 9.79
N GLU A 143 8.39 2.47 10.11
CA GLU A 143 7.23 2.69 9.24
C GLU A 143 7.62 3.35 7.91
N ILE A 144 8.47 4.39 7.98
CA ILE A 144 8.96 5.09 6.78
C ILE A 144 9.79 4.15 5.92
N ASP A 145 10.69 3.38 6.53
CA ASP A 145 11.54 2.42 5.81
C ASP A 145 10.70 1.35 5.12
N PHE A 146 9.70 0.80 5.77
CA PHE A 146 8.78 -0.18 5.18
C PHE A 146 8.05 0.42 3.96
N LYS A 147 7.46 1.60 4.10
CA LYS A 147 6.73 2.26 3.01
C LYS A 147 7.66 2.68 1.87
N SER A 148 8.88 3.12 2.19
CA SER A 148 9.91 3.48 1.21
C SER A 148 10.40 2.26 0.44
N GLN A 149 10.59 1.11 1.11
CA GLN A 149 10.99 -0.12 0.46
C GLN A 149 9.92 -0.61 -0.52
N ALA A 150 8.64 -0.58 -0.12
CA ALA A 150 7.53 -0.95 -1.00
C ALA A 150 7.44 -0.05 -2.24
N ALA A 151 7.64 1.26 -2.08
CA ALA A 151 7.70 2.21 -3.19
C ALA A 151 8.93 1.97 -4.09
N PHE A 152 10.09 1.64 -3.50
CA PHE A 152 11.31 1.33 -4.22
C PHE A 152 11.19 0.03 -5.03
N ASP A 153 10.55 -0.99 -4.52
CA ASP A 153 10.31 -2.25 -5.22
C ASP A 153 9.36 -2.07 -6.41
N ALA A 154 8.37 -1.19 -6.29
CA ALA A 154 7.52 -0.78 -7.40
C ALA A 154 8.31 -0.03 -8.49
N TYR A 155 9.31 0.76 -8.12
CA TYR A 155 10.11 1.62 -9.01
C TYR A 155 11.26 0.87 -9.71
N ASN A 156 11.97 -0.02 -9.02
CA ASN A 156 13.29 -0.55 -9.45
C ASN A 156 13.28 -1.42 -10.70
N LYS A 157 12.16 -2.06 -11.06
CA LYS A 157 12.11 -2.85 -12.29
C LYS A 157 12.23 -1.99 -13.56
N LYS A 158 12.02 -0.66 -13.46
CA LYS A 158 12.17 0.29 -14.59
C LYS A 158 13.63 0.45 -15.03
N HIS A 159 14.58 0.46 -14.11
CA HIS A 159 15.99 0.71 -14.42
C HIS A 159 16.74 -0.51 -14.94
N LYS A 160 16.32 -1.75 -14.57
CA LYS A 160 16.90 -2.97 -15.14
C LYS A 160 16.51 -3.18 -16.61
N MET A 161 15.30 -2.76 -17.02
CA MET A 161 14.86 -2.89 -18.42
C MET A 161 15.53 -1.89 -19.38
N ARG A 162 16.06 -0.77 -18.87
CA ARG A 162 16.78 0.21 -19.71
C ARG A 162 18.27 -0.11 -19.93
N LYS A 163 18.83 -1.08 -19.21
CA LYS A 163 20.24 -1.49 -19.33
C LYS A 163 20.44 -2.72 -20.23
N THR A 164 19.40 -3.26 -20.84
CA THR A 164 19.44 -4.47 -21.68
C THR A 164 19.04 -4.17 -23.13
N THR A 165 19.16 -2.92 -23.58
CA THR A 165 19.06 -2.54 -25.01
C THR A 165 20.29 -1.79 -25.45
#